data_07501166f2837089a42d468be89f5a61
#
_entry.id   07501166f2837089a42d468be89f5a61
#
_cell.length_a   1.000
_cell.length_b   1.000
_cell.length_c   1.000
_cell.angle_alpha   90.00
_cell.angle_beta   90.00
_cell.angle_gamma   90.00
#
_symmetry.space_group_name_H-M   'P 1'
#
loop_
_entity.id
_entity.type
_entity.pdbx_description
1 polymer ?
#
loop_
_entity_poly.entity_id
_entity_poly.type
_entity_poly.pdbx_seq_one_letter_code
_entity_poly.pdbx_strand_id
1 'polypeptide(L)'
;MYLINITGNDDITAVEHEALFTRHASWFQRYFNAGIFVLIGPYSDRERAGVIIAQSASREELENILSEDPYYPGLAQYEIREFIPKRVGSWQ
;
A
#
# COMPACT_ATOMS: atom_id res chain seq x y z
N MET A 1 -13.94 3.09 -3.27
CA MET A 1 -12.85 3.01 -2.28
C MET A 1 -12.21 1.66 -2.35
N TYR A 2 -10.90 1.58 -2.13
CA TYR A 2 -10.15 0.34 -2.25
C TYR A 2 -9.35 0.08 -0.99
N LEU A 3 -9.30 -1.19 -0.59
CA LEU A 3 -8.42 -1.65 0.46
C LEU A 3 -7.32 -2.47 -0.22
N ILE A 4 -6.07 -2.18 0.10
CA ILE A 4 -4.92 -2.85 -0.49
C ILE A 4 -4.11 -3.47 0.64
N ASN A 5 -3.96 -4.79 0.61
CA ASN A 5 -3.04 -5.50 1.48
C ASN A 5 -1.74 -5.72 0.71
N ILE A 6 -0.63 -5.30 1.29
CA ILE A 6 0.69 -5.49 0.70
C ILE A 6 1.50 -6.37 1.63
N THR A 7 2.04 -7.47 1.11
CA THR A 7 2.87 -8.38 1.88
C THR A 7 4.18 -8.60 1.14
N GLY A 8 5.29 -8.18 1.74
CA GLY A 8 6.62 -8.41 1.17
C GLY A 8 6.99 -9.89 1.20
N ASN A 9 7.74 -10.33 0.20
CA ASN A 9 8.17 -11.73 0.12
C ASN A 9 9.20 -12.04 1.21
N ASP A 10 9.17 -13.27 1.72
CA ASP A 10 10.05 -13.71 2.80
C ASP A 10 11.51 -13.86 2.36
N ASP A 11 11.75 -14.03 1.07
CA ASP A 11 13.08 -14.23 0.51
C ASP A 11 13.88 -12.94 0.29
N ILE A 12 13.31 -11.79 0.61
CA ILE A 12 14.01 -10.51 0.53
C ILE A 12 14.94 -10.40 1.74
N THR A 13 16.23 -10.13 1.49
CA THR A 13 17.19 -9.96 2.58
C THR A 13 16.89 -8.66 3.35
N ALA A 14 17.40 -8.59 4.59
CA ALA A 14 17.23 -7.40 5.42
C ALA A 14 17.81 -6.14 4.75
N VAL A 15 18.97 -6.27 4.10
CA VAL A 15 19.63 -5.17 3.39
C VAL A 15 18.81 -4.72 2.20
N GLU A 16 18.33 -5.67 1.40
CA GLU A 16 17.48 -5.36 0.25
C GLU A 16 16.17 -4.69 0.69
N HIS A 17 15.56 -5.22 1.75
CA HIS A 17 14.32 -4.66 2.29
C HIS A 17 14.50 -3.21 2.74
N GLU A 18 15.61 -2.90 3.42
CA GLU A 18 15.88 -1.54 3.88
C GLU A 18 15.97 -0.56 2.71
N ALA A 19 16.70 -0.95 1.65
CA ALA A 19 16.84 -0.12 0.46
C ALA A 19 15.51 0.07 -0.28
N LEU A 20 14.75 -1.02 -0.42
CA LEU A 20 13.44 -0.98 -1.08
C LEU A 20 12.45 -0.16 -0.25
N PHE A 21 12.47 -0.30 1.06
CA PHE A 21 11.52 0.38 1.93
C PHE A 21 11.66 1.89 1.88
N THR A 22 12.88 2.41 1.76
CA THR A 22 13.09 3.85 1.63
C THR A 22 12.38 4.40 0.40
N ARG A 23 12.47 3.71 -0.74
CA ARG A 23 11.78 4.14 -1.98
C ARG A 23 10.28 3.88 -1.90
N HIS A 24 9.88 2.79 -1.25
CA HIS A 24 8.47 2.47 -1.01
C HIS A 24 7.82 3.57 -0.16
N ALA A 25 8.51 4.04 0.88
CA ALA A 25 8.00 5.11 1.75
C ALA A 25 7.82 6.42 0.97
N SER A 26 8.75 6.75 0.08
CA SER A 26 8.62 7.94 -0.77
C SER A 26 7.43 7.81 -1.71
N TRP A 27 7.19 6.61 -2.25
CA TRP A 27 6.06 6.34 -3.13
C TRP A 27 4.73 6.51 -2.40
N PHE A 28 4.53 5.88 -1.25
CA PHE A 28 3.23 5.99 -0.57
C PHE A 28 3.01 7.39 0.00
N GLN A 29 4.08 8.09 0.41
CA GLN A 29 3.96 9.46 0.89
C GLN A 29 3.47 10.39 -0.21
N ARG A 30 3.95 10.20 -1.44
CA ARG A 30 3.53 11.01 -2.59
C ARG A 30 2.03 10.87 -2.83
N TYR A 31 1.50 9.67 -2.82
CA TYR A 31 0.08 9.44 -3.05
C TYR A 31 -0.77 9.78 -1.84
N PHE A 32 -0.21 9.71 -0.65
CA PHE A 32 -0.86 10.23 0.54
C PHE A 32 -1.02 11.76 0.45
N ASN A 33 0.03 12.45 0.07
CA ASN A 33 -0.01 13.91 -0.09
C ASN A 33 -0.99 14.33 -1.20
N ALA A 34 -1.12 13.51 -2.23
CA ALA A 34 -2.06 13.77 -3.33
C ALA A 34 -3.52 13.49 -2.95
N GLY A 35 -3.78 12.91 -1.78
CA GLY A 35 -5.12 12.59 -1.32
C GLY A 35 -5.69 11.30 -1.88
N ILE A 36 -4.89 10.51 -2.59
CA ILE A 36 -5.33 9.22 -3.15
C ILE A 36 -5.25 8.13 -2.09
N PHE A 37 -4.16 8.05 -1.35
CA PHE A 37 -4.06 7.17 -0.19
C PHE A 37 -4.54 7.93 1.03
N VAL A 38 -5.62 7.48 1.64
CA VAL A 38 -6.25 8.20 2.76
C VAL A 38 -5.91 7.60 4.11
N LEU A 39 -5.39 6.38 4.14
CA LEU A 39 -4.92 5.73 5.35
C LEU A 39 -3.85 4.73 4.97
N ILE A 40 -2.73 4.74 5.69
CA ILE A 40 -1.61 3.82 5.47
C ILE A 40 -1.11 3.38 6.83
N GLY A 41 -0.84 2.09 6.98
CA GLY A 41 -0.24 1.61 8.21
C GLY A 41 0.34 0.21 8.07
N PRO A 42 1.43 -0.07 8.79
CA PRO A 42 1.94 -1.44 8.88
C PRO A 42 1.06 -2.27 9.80
N TYR A 43 0.99 -3.56 9.55
CA TYR A 43 0.34 -4.46 10.49
C TYR A 43 1.23 -4.65 11.72
N SER A 44 0.62 -4.62 12.91
CA SER A 44 1.36 -4.80 14.15
C SER A 44 1.63 -6.28 14.48
N ASP A 45 0.89 -7.17 13.84
CA ASP A 45 0.93 -8.60 14.09
C ASP A 45 1.50 -9.41 12.92
N ARG A 46 2.06 -8.74 11.92
CA ARG A 46 2.67 -9.38 10.77
C ARG A 46 3.81 -8.53 10.22
N GLU A 47 4.97 -9.14 10.05
CA GLU A 47 6.14 -8.45 9.50
C GLU A 47 6.01 -8.23 8.00
N ARG A 48 6.61 -7.14 7.53
CA ARG A 48 6.70 -6.76 6.11
C ARG A 48 5.34 -6.72 5.42
N ALA A 49 4.32 -6.35 6.17
CA ALA A 49 2.98 -6.27 5.66
C ALA A 49 2.28 -5.02 6.16
N GLY A 50 1.40 -4.49 5.34
CA GLY A 50 0.65 -3.31 5.70
C GLY A 50 -0.61 -3.16 4.87
N VAL A 51 -1.38 -2.13 5.19
CA VAL A 51 -2.65 -1.83 4.55
C VAL A 51 -2.66 -0.39 4.05
N ILE A 52 -3.28 -0.21 2.91
CA ILE A 52 -3.58 1.11 2.35
C ILE A 52 -5.06 1.16 2.06
N ILE A 53 -5.70 2.27 2.47
CA ILE A 53 -7.05 2.58 2.01
C ILE A 53 -6.90 3.71 0.99
N ALA A 54 -7.42 3.49 -0.22
CA ALA A 54 -7.26 4.41 -1.34
C ALA A 54 -8.61 4.80 -1.95
N GLN A 55 -8.69 6.04 -2.40
CA GLN A 55 -9.77 6.48 -3.25
C GLN A 55 -9.20 6.76 -4.63
N SER A 56 -9.80 6.16 -5.65
CA SER A 56 -9.34 6.28 -7.02
C SER A 56 -10.53 6.28 -7.95
N ALA A 57 -10.37 6.89 -9.12
CA ALA A 57 -11.42 6.94 -10.12
C ALA A 57 -11.71 5.57 -10.70
N SER A 58 -10.70 4.67 -10.75
CA SER A 58 -10.86 3.35 -11.33
C SER A 58 -9.82 2.38 -10.77
N ARG A 59 -10.10 1.08 -10.92
CA ARG A 59 -9.16 0.01 -10.61
C ARG A 59 -7.89 0.14 -11.47
N GLU A 60 -8.05 0.50 -12.73
CA GLU A 60 -6.93 0.66 -13.65
C GLU A 60 -5.98 1.77 -13.19
N GLU A 61 -6.51 2.92 -12.79
CA GLU A 61 -5.69 3.99 -12.24
C GLU A 61 -4.93 3.52 -11.00
N LEU A 62 -5.60 2.80 -10.11
CA LEU A 62 -4.98 2.28 -8.89
C LEU A 62 -3.86 1.29 -9.23
N GLU A 63 -4.06 0.40 -10.19
CA GLU A 63 -3.03 -0.56 -10.61
C GLU A 63 -1.82 0.14 -11.20
N ASN A 64 -2.02 1.22 -11.96
CA ASN A 64 -0.93 2.03 -12.46
C ASN A 64 -0.13 2.68 -11.31
N ILE A 65 -0.81 3.15 -10.29
CA ILE A 65 -0.17 3.72 -9.10
C ILE A 65 0.64 2.65 -8.36
N LEU A 66 0.06 1.46 -8.18
CA LEU A 66 0.75 0.35 -7.50
C LEU A 66 1.98 -0.11 -8.28
N SER A 67 1.96 -0.02 -9.60
CA SER A 67 3.09 -0.41 -10.45
C SER A 67 4.34 0.44 -10.22
N GLU A 68 4.21 1.59 -9.58
CA GLU A 68 5.32 2.49 -9.26
C GLU A 68 6.00 2.14 -7.93
N ASP A 69 5.40 1.25 -7.13
CA ASP A 69 6.01 0.78 -5.90
C ASP A 69 7.25 -0.06 -6.23
N PRO A 70 8.41 0.18 -5.59
CA PRO A 70 9.62 -0.59 -5.88
C PRO A 70 9.50 -2.09 -5.62
N TYR A 71 8.53 -2.52 -4.81
CA TYR A 71 8.27 -3.96 -4.60
C TYR A 71 7.47 -4.59 -5.74
N TYR A 72 6.83 -3.79 -6.58
CA TYR A 72 5.97 -4.30 -7.65
C TYR A 72 6.81 -4.71 -8.87
N PRO A 73 6.46 -5.82 -9.56
CA PRO A 73 5.34 -6.72 -9.26
C PRO A 73 5.75 -7.96 -8.46
N GLY A 74 7.04 -8.28 -8.36
CA GLY A 74 7.50 -9.60 -7.95
C GLY A 74 8.06 -9.70 -6.54
N LEU A 75 8.28 -8.57 -5.84
CA LEU A 75 8.91 -8.56 -4.53
C LEU A 75 7.90 -8.44 -3.39
N ALA A 76 6.63 -8.26 -3.72
CA ALA A 76 5.53 -8.25 -2.75
C ALA A 76 4.27 -8.77 -3.40
N GLN A 77 3.32 -9.18 -2.58
CA GLN A 77 1.99 -9.57 -3.04
C GLN A 77 1.02 -8.45 -2.71
N TYR A 78 0.11 -8.17 -3.64
CA TYR A 78 -0.86 -7.11 -3.53
C TYR A 78 -2.25 -7.72 -3.64
N GLU A 79 -3.06 -7.55 -2.60
CA GLU A 79 -4.46 -7.93 -2.63
C GLU A 79 -5.29 -6.66 -2.63
N ILE A 80 -6.13 -6.49 -3.64
CA ILE A 80 -6.95 -5.31 -3.83
C ILE A 80 -8.41 -5.69 -3.69
N ARG A 81 -9.12 -4.99 -2.79
CA ARG A 81 -10.56 -5.15 -2.62
C ARG A 81 -11.23 -3.81 -2.83
N GLU A 82 -12.27 -3.80 -3.62
CA GLU A 82 -13.13 -2.62 -3.75
C GLU A 82 -14.27 -2.72 -2.75
N PHE A 83 -14.60 -1.60 -2.10
CA PHE A 83 -15.72 -1.56 -1.18
C PHE A 83 -16.37 -0.18 -1.22
N ILE A 84 -17.60 -0.14 -0.74
CA ILE A 84 -18.37 1.08 -0.63
C ILE A 84 -18.40 1.48 0.84
N PRO A 85 -17.78 2.62 1.22
CA PRO A 85 -17.81 3.05 2.61
C PRO A 85 -19.23 3.47 2.98
N LYS A 86 -19.81 2.82 3.97
CA LYS A 86 -21.17 3.10 4.42
C LYS A 86 -21.20 3.96 5.67
N ARG A 87 -20.16 3.89 6.48
CA ARG A 87 -20.04 4.68 7.69
C ARG A 87 -18.60 5.02 7.94
N VAL A 88 -18.35 6.23 8.40
CA VAL A 88 -17.02 6.68 8.78
C VAL A 88 -17.11 7.24 10.19
N GLY A 89 -16.45 6.57 11.11
CA GLY A 89 -16.34 7.03 12.47
C GLY A 89 -15.13 7.94 12.65
N SER A 90 -15.08 8.64 13.77
CA SER A 90 -13.87 9.32 14.16
C SER A 90 -13.05 8.41 15.05
N TRP A 91 -11.71 8.57 14.97
CA TRP A 91 -10.82 7.84 15.84
C TRP A 91 -9.78 8.80 16.43
N GLN A 92 -9.08 8.33 17.46
CA GLN A 92 -8.06 9.15 18.13
C GLN A 92 -6.76 8.44 18.28
#